data_163240b46f477f116cbedd5cce056de8
#
_entry.id   163240b46f477f116cbedd5cce056de8
#
_cell.length_a   1.000
_cell.length_b   1.000
_cell.length_c   1.000
_cell.angle_alpha   90.00
_cell.angle_beta   90.00
_cell.angle_gamma   90.00
#
_symmetry.space_group_name_H-M   'P 1'
#
loop_
_entity.id
_entity.type
_entity.pdbx_description
1 polymer ?
#
loop_
_entity_poly.entity_id
_entity_poly.type
_entity_poly.pdbx_seq_one_letter_code
_entity_poly.pdbx_strand_id
1 'polypeptide(L)'
;MRLRHAKKIDFTGTLPDFKQFSAYGADVAEMVRDRGREELIIVVDRGYGIAHDAALVLDHLNLSGDNPLVGPNNPIGPRFPVVNNIYVAAADTIDQEETWALGNPLGQLHNGIAAGVKQGLSLGDEDLQLIKKLGAHFYCWNLVPTMLVAAHAGLRVLGIVLAEGKKLDDKLVLALNR
;
A
#
# COMPACT_ATOMS: atom_id res chain seq x y z
N MET A 1 -17.10 -3.02 0.92
CA MET A 1 -16.40 -2.64 -0.34
C MET A 1 -15.81 -3.90 -0.94
N ARG A 2 -16.03 -4.18 -2.23
CA ARG A 2 -15.66 -5.48 -2.81
C ARG A 2 -14.27 -5.41 -3.42
N LEU A 3 -13.35 -6.27 -2.99
CA LEU A 3 -11.97 -6.34 -3.49
C LEU A 3 -11.88 -6.63 -5.00
N ARG A 4 -12.84 -7.38 -5.55
CA ARG A 4 -12.88 -7.73 -7.00
C ARG A 4 -12.96 -6.53 -7.94
N HIS A 5 -13.37 -5.36 -7.44
CA HIS A 5 -13.44 -4.13 -8.23
C HIS A 5 -12.27 -3.19 -7.94
N ALA A 6 -11.33 -3.58 -7.08
CA ALA A 6 -10.16 -2.77 -6.78
C ALA A 6 -9.11 -2.87 -7.89
N LYS A 7 -8.46 -1.77 -8.23
CA LYS A 7 -7.21 -1.79 -8.98
C LYS A 7 -6.10 -2.36 -8.12
N LYS A 8 -5.26 -3.20 -8.71
CA LYS A 8 -4.19 -3.90 -8.04
C LYS A 8 -2.84 -3.49 -8.61
N ILE A 9 -1.91 -3.16 -7.72
CA ILE A 9 -0.54 -2.74 -8.03
C ILE A 9 0.40 -3.61 -7.22
N ASP A 10 1.32 -4.28 -7.88
CA ASP A 10 2.32 -5.12 -7.25
C ASP A 10 3.73 -4.66 -7.60
N PHE A 11 4.44 -4.14 -6.62
CA PHE A 11 5.85 -3.76 -6.72
C PHE A 11 6.81 -4.90 -6.40
N THR A 12 6.31 -6.07 -6.03
CA THR A 12 7.13 -7.23 -5.68
C THR A 12 7.43 -8.15 -6.85
N GLY A 13 6.61 -8.06 -7.90
CA GLY A 13 6.65 -8.98 -9.04
C GLY A 13 6.14 -10.39 -8.73
N THR A 14 5.40 -10.57 -7.62
CA THR A 14 4.96 -11.88 -7.14
C THR A 14 3.54 -12.23 -7.53
N LEU A 15 2.78 -11.28 -8.05
CA LEU A 15 1.37 -11.46 -8.44
C LEU A 15 1.24 -11.27 -9.96
N PRO A 16 0.98 -12.36 -10.73
CA PRO A 16 1.06 -12.31 -12.19
C PRO A 16 0.01 -11.41 -12.85
N ASP A 17 -1.14 -11.22 -12.20
CA ASP A 17 -2.25 -10.42 -12.75
C ASP A 17 -2.21 -8.94 -12.34
N PHE A 18 -1.23 -8.54 -11.53
CA PHE A 18 -1.11 -7.18 -11.05
C PHE A 18 -0.15 -6.38 -11.94
N LYS A 19 -0.55 -5.17 -12.30
CA LYS A 19 0.34 -4.24 -12.98
C LYS A 19 1.40 -3.73 -12.01
N GLN A 20 2.64 -3.66 -12.49
CA GLN A 20 3.73 -2.96 -11.79
C GLN A 20 3.76 -1.50 -12.22
N PHE A 21 3.88 -0.60 -11.26
CA PHE A 21 3.94 0.83 -11.50
C PHE A 21 5.16 1.44 -10.81
N SER A 22 5.75 2.45 -11.45
CA SER A 22 6.73 3.29 -10.79
C SER A 22 6.03 4.18 -9.77
N ALA A 23 6.53 4.21 -8.55
CA ALA A 23 5.95 5.02 -7.48
C ALA A 23 5.97 6.54 -7.75
N TYR A 24 6.92 6.99 -8.55
CA TYR A 24 7.15 8.41 -8.85
C TYR A 24 6.87 8.76 -10.31
N GLY A 25 6.36 7.83 -11.10
CA GLY A 25 6.19 8.02 -12.52
C GLY A 25 4.80 8.49 -12.94
N ALA A 26 4.70 8.86 -14.21
CA ALA A 26 3.44 9.13 -14.88
C ALA A 26 2.47 7.95 -14.78
N ASP A 27 2.99 6.73 -14.64
CA ASP A 27 2.22 5.48 -14.59
C ASP A 27 1.25 5.43 -13.42
N VAL A 28 1.67 5.83 -12.21
CA VAL A 28 0.78 5.87 -11.03
C VAL A 28 -0.29 6.93 -11.21
N ALA A 29 0.08 8.12 -11.71
CA ALA A 29 -0.86 9.18 -11.98
C ALA A 29 -1.85 8.80 -13.10
N GLU A 30 -1.41 8.09 -14.13
CA GLU A 30 -2.25 7.57 -15.20
C GLU A 30 -3.20 6.50 -14.69
N MET A 31 -2.68 5.51 -13.94
CA MET A 31 -3.51 4.49 -13.32
C MET A 31 -4.62 5.08 -12.45
N VAL A 32 -4.29 6.11 -11.66
CA VAL A 32 -5.26 6.78 -10.79
C VAL A 32 -6.26 7.60 -11.61
N ARG A 33 -5.84 8.21 -12.72
CA ARG A 33 -6.75 8.92 -13.65
C ARG A 33 -7.71 7.98 -14.35
N ASP A 34 -7.24 6.79 -14.74
CA ASP A 34 -8.03 5.78 -15.44
C ASP A 34 -8.89 4.90 -14.51
N ARG A 35 -9.08 5.33 -13.27
CA ARG A 35 -9.71 4.54 -12.21
C ARG A 35 -11.16 4.13 -12.48
N GLY A 36 -11.86 4.76 -13.42
CA GLY A 36 -13.28 4.50 -13.64
C GLY A 36 -14.13 4.88 -12.42
N ARG A 37 -14.87 3.91 -11.85
CA ARG A 37 -15.68 4.07 -10.63
C ARG A 37 -15.06 3.37 -9.40
N GLU A 38 -13.81 2.97 -9.48
CA GLU A 38 -13.14 2.29 -8.39
C GLU A 38 -12.79 3.28 -7.29
N GLU A 39 -13.11 2.92 -6.05
CA GLU A 39 -12.84 3.73 -4.85
C GLU A 39 -11.68 3.19 -4.04
N LEU A 40 -11.16 2.02 -4.39
CA LEU A 40 -10.10 1.31 -3.70
C LEU A 40 -9.02 0.86 -4.66
N ILE A 41 -7.78 1.01 -4.25
CA ILE A 41 -6.63 0.33 -4.85
C ILE A 41 -5.98 -0.62 -3.84
N ILE A 42 -5.48 -1.74 -4.33
CA ILE A 42 -4.66 -2.68 -3.55
C ILE A 42 -3.21 -2.46 -3.96
N VAL A 43 -2.37 -2.14 -3.00
CA VAL A 43 -0.93 -1.92 -3.22
C VAL A 43 -0.15 -2.98 -2.46
N VAL A 44 0.66 -3.74 -3.18
CA VAL A 44 1.58 -4.72 -2.59
C VAL A 44 3.01 -4.23 -2.82
N ASP A 45 3.77 -4.05 -1.75
CA ASP A 45 5.16 -3.56 -1.80
C ASP A 45 6.09 -4.44 -0.95
N ARG A 46 7.39 -4.23 -1.06
CA ARG A 46 8.39 -4.82 -0.17
C ARG A 46 8.51 -4.00 1.10
N GLY A 47 8.45 -4.70 2.25
CA GLY A 47 8.77 -4.13 3.56
C GLY A 47 10.12 -4.65 4.05
N TYR A 48 10.94 -3.74 4.54
CA TYR A 48 12.25 -4.03 5.08
C TYR A 48 12.28 -3.75 6.59
N GLY A 49 12.96 -4.60 7.34
CA GLY A 49 12.94 -4.54 8.81
C GLY A 49 11.62 -5.01 9.42
N ILE A 50 10.77 -5.66 8.63
CA ILE A 50 9.50 -6.26 9.06
C ILE A 50 9.76 -7.54 9.86
N ALA A 51 9.02 -7.72 10.96
CA ALA A 51 9.19 -8.87 11.85
C ALA A 51 8.42 -10.13 11.39
N HIS A 52 7.53 -10.00 10.43
CA HIS A 52 6.63 -11.05 9.93
C HIS A 52 6.79 -11.21 8.43
N ASP A 53 6.22 -12.26 7.85
CA ASP A 53 6.27 -12.52 6.41
C ASP A 53 5.50 -11.46 5.60
N ALA A 54 4.42 -10.95 6.17
CA ALA A 54 3.61 -9.88 5.60
C ALA A 54 2.97 -9.01 6.69
N ALA A 55 2.62 -7.77 6.34
CA ALA A 55 1.86 -6.88 7.20
C ALA A 55 0.85 -6.06 6.39
N LEU A 56 -0.26 -5.72 7.04
CA LEU A 56 -1.25 -4.76 6.58
C LEU A 56 -0.84 -3.37 7.05
N VAL A 57 -0.78 -2.41 6.13
CA VAL A 57 -0.41 -1.03 6.44
C VAL A 57 -1.66 -0.25 6.85
N LEU A 58 -1.62 0.34 8.04
CA LEU A 58 -2.72 1.16 8.56
C LEU A 58 -2.40 2.66 8.58
N ASP A 59 -1.11 3.01 8.54
CA ASP A 59 -0.65 4.40 8.52
C ASP A 59 0.79 4.46 8.01
N HIS A 60 1.30 5.67 7.79
CA HIS A 60 2.66 5.86 7.30
C HIS A 60 3.33 7.12 7.81
N LEU A 61 4.65 7.11 7.79
CA LEU A 61 5.51 8.29 7.88
C LEU A 61 6.20 8.49 6.52
N ASN A 62 6.05 9.66 5.92
CA ASN A 62 6.81 9.98 4.69
C ASN A 62 8.18 10.56 5.08
N LEU A 63 9.20 9.70 5.08
CA LEU A 63 10.59 10.03 5.34
C LEU A 63 11.44 10.03 4.06
N SER A 64 10.81 9.97 2.88
CA SER A 64 11.51 9.92 1.59
C SER A 64 12.22 11.24 1.22
N GLY A 65 11.84 12.34 1.85
CA GLY A 65 12.27 13.68 1.44
C GLY A 65 11.61 14.14 0.14
N ASP A 66 10.66 13.38 -0.39
CA ASP A 66 9.98 13.63 -1.66
C ASP A 66 8.45 13.50 -1.51
N ASN A 67 7.73 14.16 -2.42
CA ASN A 67 6.27 14.09 -2.45
C ASN A 67 5.80 14.20 -3.92
N PRO A 68 5.10 13.20 -4.45
CA PRO A 68 4.63 13.19 -5.84
C PRO A 68 3.60 14.30 -6.16
N LEU A 69 3.06 14.97 -5.14
CA LEU A 69 2.11 16.08 -5.29
C LEU A 69 2.77 17.47 -5.33
N VAL A 70 4.10 17.55 -5.32
CA VAL A 70 4.84 18.82 -5.48
C VAL A 70 4.70 19.30 -6.92
N GLY A 71 4.45 20.61 -7.10
CA GLY A 71 4.29 21.22 -8.41
C GLY A 71 2.87 21.74 -8.66
N PRO A 72 2.48 21.97 -9.93
CA PRO A 72 1.11 22.37 -10.29
C PRO A 72 0.08 21.32 -9.85
N ASN A 73 -1.08 21.80 -9.36
CA ASN A 73 -2.13 20.88 -8.97
C ASN A 73 -2.73 20.16 -10.18
N ASN A 74 -2.88 18.85 -10.11
CA ASN A 74 -3.65 18.09 -11.07
C ASN A 74 -5.16 18.26 -10.72
N PRO A 75 -6.02 18.62 -11.69
CA PRO A 75 -7.44 18.86 -11.43
C PRO A 75 -8.24 17.63 -11.02
N ILE A 76 -7.64 16.43 -10.98
CA ILE A 76 -8.28 15.21 -10.52
C ILE A 76 -8.66 15.27 -9.03
N GLY A 77 -7.95 16.08 -8.26
CA GLY A 77 -8.18 16.20 -6.82
C GLY A 77 -7.83 17.58 -6.26
N PRO A 78 -8.09 17.79 -4.96
CA PRO A 78 -7.79 19.04 -4.27
C PRO A 78 -6.29 19.25 -4.09
N ARG A 79 -5.84 20.51 -4.08
CA ARG A 79 -4.43 20.86 -3.85
C ARG A 79 -3.84 20.22 -2.58
N PHE A 80 -4.65 20.10 -1.55
CA PHE A 80 -4.29 19.55 -0.25
C PHE A 80 -5.25 18.39 0.08
N PRO A 81 -4.94 17.16 -0.35
CA PRO A 81 -5.79 16.02 -0.05
C PRO A 81 -5.76 15.67 1.43
N VAL A 82 -6.88 15.21 1.94
CA VAL A 82 -6.96 14.62 3.28
C VAL A 82 -6.42 13.21 3.20
N VAL A 83 -5.39 12.91 3.99
CA VAL A 83 -4.75 11.58 4.02
C VAL A 83 -5.17 10.75 5.24
N ASN A 84 -5.96 11.33 6.16
CA ASN A 84 -6.53 10.60 7.29
C ASN A 84 -7.49 9.52 6.81
N ASN A 85 -7.40 8.32 7.35
CA ASN A 85 -8.28 7.19 7.02
C ASN A 85 -8.21 6.74 5.54
N ILE A 86 -7.12 7.01 4.86
CA ILE A 86 -6.93 6.54 3.48
C ILE A 86 -6.70 5.04 3.42
N TYR A 87 -5.98 4.50 4.39
CA TYR A 87 -5.77 3.06 4.49
C TYR A 87 -7.05 2.36 4.94
N VAL A 88 -7.28 1.19 4.36
CA VAL A 88 -8.44 0.36 4.65
C VAL A 88 -8.01 -0.77 5.57
N ALA A 89 -8.69 -0.90 6.70
CA ALA A 89 -8.47 -2.03 7.58
C ALA A 89 -9.04 -3.33 6.97
N ALA A 90 -8.51 -4.47 7.37
CA ALA A 90 -8.98 -5.78 6.89
C ALA A 90 -10.50 -5.97 7.10
N ALA A 91 -11.02 -5.50 8.22
CA ALA A 91 -12.45 -5.61 8.55
C ALA A 91 -13.36 -4.82 7.60
N ASP A 92 -12.85 -3.76 6.96
CA ASP A 92 -13.65 -2.87 6.11
C ASP A 92 -13.69 -3.33 4.65
N THR A 93 -12.85 -4.30 4.28
CA THR A 93 -12.63 -4.68 2.88
C THR A 93 -13.41 -5.90 2.43
N ILE A 94 -13.97 -6.68 3.36
CA ILE A 94 -14.36 -8.06 3.09
C ILE A 94 -15.85 -8.26 3.35
N ASP A 95 -16.52 -8.85 2.38
CA ASP A 95 -17.80 -9.50 2.61
C ASP A 95 -17.57 -10.63 3.63
N GLN A 96 -18.13 -10.48 4.83
CA GLN A 96 -17.80 -11.34 5.96
C GLN A 96 -18.06 -12.82 5.64
N GLU A 97 -19.08 -13.15 4.85
CA GLU A 97 -19.41 -14.52 4.49
C GLU A 97 -18.36 -15.19 3.60
N GLU A 98 -17.84 -14.47 2.59
CA GLU A 98 -16.81 -15.03 1.69
C GLU A 98 -15.47 -15.21 2.39
N THR A 99 -15.16 -14.36 3.35
CA THR A 99 -13.88 -14.41 4.10
C THR A 99 -13.83 -15.54 5.10
N TRP A 100 -14.94 -15.85 5.75
CA TRP A 100 -15.02 -16.98 6.67
C TRP A 100 -14.69 -18.29 5.96
N ALA A 101 -15.10 -18.46 4.70
CA ALA A 101 -14.79 -19.63 3.90
C ALA A 101 -13.29 -19.82 3.63
N LEU A 102 -12.51 -18.70 3.59
CA LEU A 102 -11.06 -18.70 3.39
C LEU A 102 -10.25 -18.60 4.69
N GLY A 103 -10.91 -18.51 5.85
CA GLY A 103 -10.26 -18.35 7.15
C GLY A 103 -9.73 -16.94 7.43
N ASN A 104 -10.33 -15.92 6.81
CA ASN A 104 -9.99 -14.48 6.97
C ASN A 104 -8.48 -14.18 6.85
N PRO A 105 -7.84 -14.45 5.70
CA PRO A 105 -6.40 -14.31 5.55
C PRO A 105 -5.90 -12.88 5.76
N LEU A 106 -6.69 -11.86 5.40
CA LEU A 106 -6.34 -10.45 5.65
C LEU A 106 -6.37 -10.10 7.14
N GLY A 107 -7.33 -10.63 7.88
CA GLY A 107 -7.43 -10.42 9.34
C GLY A 107 -6.32 -11.12 10.14
N GLN A 108 -5.57 -12.03 9.52
CA GLN A 108 -4.41 -12.68 10.12
C GLN A 108 -3.10 -11.91 9.92
N LEU A 109 -3.09 -10.90 9.04
CA LEU A 109 -1.92 -10.06 8.85
C LEU A 109 -1.69 -9.17 10.07
N HIS A 110 -0.43 -9.00 10.43
CA HIS A 110 -0.05 -8.02 11.43
C HIS A 110 -0.25 -6.61 10.89
N ASN A 111 -0.85 -5.76 11.69
CA ASN A 111 -1.00 -4.35 11.37
C ASN A 111 0.31 -3.61 11.62
N GLY A 112 0.63 -2.64 10.75
CA GLY A 112 1.85 -1.87 10.89
C GLY A 112 1.77 -0.46 10.34
N ILE A 113 2.70 0.37 10.79
CA ILE A 113 2.95 1.73 10.28
C ILE A 113 4.21 1.68 9.42
N ALA A 114 4.12 2.12 8.18
CA ALA A 114 5.22 2.11 7.23
C ALA A 114 6.01 3.42 7.27
N ALA A 115 7.33 3.36 7.23
CA ALA A 115 8.15 4.49 6.86
C ALA A 115 8.42 4.45 5.34
N GLY A 116 7.90 5.41 4.60
CA GLY A 116 8.26 5.61 3.20
C GLY A 116 9.63 6.27 3.11
N VAL A 117 10.60 5.57 2.54
CA VAL A 117 11.95 6.11 2.33
C VAL A 117 12.25 6.23 0.84
N LYS A 118 13.31 6.94 0.48
CA LYS A 118 13.72 7.10 -0.92
C LYS A 118 13.98 5.74 -1.57
N GLN A 119 13.47 5.55 -2.76
CA GLN A 119 13.62 4.30 -3.51
C GLN A 119 15.09 3.90 -3.64
N GLY A 120 15.40 2.65 -3.34
CA GLY A 120 16.75 2.10 -3.35
C GLY A 120 17.59 2.39 -2.11
N LEU A 121 17.08 3.18 -1.16
CA LEU A 121 17.75 3.39 0.12
C LEU A 121 17.57 2.16 1.02
N SER A 122 18.67 1.62 1.51
CA SER A 122 18.68 0.59 2.56
C SER A 122 19.05 1.22 3.89
N LEU A 123 18.24 1.00 4.91
CA LEU A 123 18.50 1.48 6.26
C LEU A 123 19.35 0.47 7.04
N GLY A 124 20.37 0.95 7.75
CA GLY A 124 21.13 0.16 8.71
C GLY A 124 20.36 -0.04 10.03
N ASP A 125 20.92 -0.82 10.94
CA ASP A 125 20.26 -1.16 12.21
C ASP A 125 19.94 0.07 13.07
N GLU A 126 20.82 1.08 13.09
CA GLU A 126 20.61 2.33 13.84
C GLU A 126 19.42 3.13 13.25
N ASP A 127 19.33 3.23 11.92
CA ASP A 127 18.24 3.90 11.24
C ASP A 127 16.91 3.14 11.46
N LEU A 128 16.94 1.81 11.42
CA LEU A 128 15.76 0.98 11.74
C LEU A 128 15.28 1.21 13.16
N GLN A 129 16.19 1.34 14.13
CA GLN A 129 15.82 1.70 15.50
C GLN A 129 15.25 3.11 15.59
N LEU A 130 15.79 4.05 14.82
CA LEU A 130 15.27 5.43 14.79
C LEU A 130 13.84 5.47 14.25
N ILE A 131 13.55 4.84 13.12
CA ILE A 131 12.19 4.83 12.57
C ILE A 131 11.19 4.14 13.52
N LYS A 132 11.63 3.11 14.26
CA LYS A 132 10.80 2.47 15.29
C LYS A 132 10.50 3.42 16.46
N LYS A 133 11.46 4.24 16.88
CA LYS A 133 11.23 5.30 17.89
C LYS A 133 10.27 6.37 17.39
N LEU A 134 10.22 6.63 16.09
CA LEU A 134 9.26 7.54 15.44
C LEU A 134 7.86 6.91 15.27
N GLY A 135 7.69 5.63 15.59
CA GLY A 135 6.42 4.92 15.53
C GLY A 135 6.23 4.05 14.29
N ALA A 136 7.19 4.00 13.34
CA ALA A 136 7.12 3.07 12.23
C ALA A 136 7.60 1.67 12.63
N HIS A 137 7.07 0.64 11.99
CA HIS A 137 7.39 -0.75 12.27
C HIS A 137 8.38 -1.35 11.26
N PHE A 138 8.39 -0.82 10.05
CA PHE A 138 9.20 -1.22 8.91
C PHE A 138 9.29 -0.05 7.91
N TYR A 139 10.16 -0.17 6.89
CA TYR A 139 10.18 0.79 5.80
C TYR A 139 9.85 0.14 4.46
N CYS A 140 9.40 0.95 3.51
CA CYS A 140 9.12 0.58 2.13
C CYS A 140 9.42 1.74 1.18
N TRP A 141 9.43 1.46 -0.13
CA TRP A 141 9.81 2.47 -1.13
C TRP A 141 8.64 3.04 -1.91
N ASN A 142 7.68 2.20 -2.30
CA ASN A 142 6.70 2.56 -3.32
C ASN A 142 5.29 2.81 -2.75
N LEU A 143 4.93 2.16 -1.65
CA LEU A 143 3.58 2.22 -1.10
C LEU A 143 3.19 3.65 -0.71
N VAL A 144 4.07 4.37 0.02
CA VAL A 144 3.74 5.71 0.53
C VAL A 144 3.50 6.74 -0.58
N PRO A 145 4.39 6.91 -1.59
CA PRO A 145 4.11 7.83 -2.69
C PRO A 145 2.89 7.42 -3.51
N THR A 146 2.65 6.11 -3.68
CA THR A 146 1.43 5.62 -4.37
C THR A 146 0.17 6.00 -3.58
N MET A 147 0.20 5.87 -2.25
CA MET A 147 -0.89 6.26 -1.38
C MET A 147 -1.18 7.77 -1.48
N LEU A 148 -0.14 8.63 -1.52
CA LEU A 148 -0.33 10.07 -1.65
C LEU A 148 -1.06 10.44 -2.95
N VAL A 149 -0.70 9.80 -4.07
CA VAL A 149 -1.39 9.99 -5.36
C VAL A 149 -2.82 9.46 -5.29
N ALA A 150 -3.04 8.32 -4.66
CA ALA A 150 -4.38 7.75 -4.47
C ALA A 150 -5.28 8.66 -3.63
N ALA A 151 -4.74 9.21 -2.51
CA ALA A 151 -5.45 10.17 -1.67
C ALA A 151 -5.86 11.42 -2.45
N HIS A 152 -4.95 11.97 -3.26
CA HIS A 152 -5.23 13.11 -4.13
C HIS A 152 -6.38 12.83 -5.10
N ALA A 153 -6.48 11.62 -5.61
CA ALA A 153 -7.56 11.18 -6.50
C ALA A 153 -8.84 10.73 -5.78
N GLY A 154 -8.88 10.81 -4.45
CA GLY A 154 -10.03 10.39 -3.64
C GLY A 154 -10.22 8.89 -3.53
N LEU A 155 -9.14 8.10 -3.74
CA LEU A 155 -9.13 6.65 -3.59
C LEU A 155 -8.67 6.24 -2.19
N ARG A 156 -9.16 5.11 -1.71
CA ARG A 156 -8.64 4.43 -0.51
C ARG A 156 -7.63 3.37 -0.89
N VAL A 157 -6.76 3.00 0.04
CA VAL A 157 -5.66 2.04 -0.19
C VAL A 157 -5.75 0.88 0.77
N LEU A 158 -5.78 -0.34 0.23
CA LEU A 158 -5.42 -1.55 0.97
C LEU A 158 -3.91 -1.77 0.75
N GLY A 159 -3.10 -1.38 1.73
CA GLY A 159 -1.65 -1.51 1.68
C GLY A 159 -1.17 -2.82 2.30
N ILE A 160 -0.43 -3.62 1.54
CA ILE A 160 0.20 -4.85 2.02
C ILE A 160 1.68 -4.75 1.76
N VAL A 161 2.51 -5.08 2.76
CA VAL A 161 3.95 -5.21 2.58
C VAL A 161 4.39 -6.63 2.85
N LEU A 162 5.33 -7.12 2.03
CA LEU A 162 5.93 -8.44 2.15
C LEU A 162 7.39 -8.31 2.57
N ALA A 163 7.83 -9.11 3.51
CA ALA A 163 9.24 -9.22 3.85
C ALA A 163 10.06 -9.68 2.63
N GLU A 164 11.35 -9.36 2.63
CA GLU A 164 12.25 -9.73 1.55
C GLU A 164 12.26 -11.25 1.33
N GLY A 165 12.19 -11.68 0.07
CA GLY A 165 12.13 -13.09 -0.33
C GLY A 165 10.81 -13.79 -0.06
N LYS A 166 9.85 -13.14 0.62
CA LYS A 166 8.53 -13.71 0.89
C LYS A 166 7.55 -13.43 -0.26
N LYS A 167 6.54 -14.29 -0.35
CA LYS A 167 5.42 -14.20 -1.30
C LYS A 167 4.12 -14.11 -0.53
N LEU A 168 3.09 -13.60 -1.16
CA LEU A 168 1.74 -13.73 -0.64
C LEU A 168 1.38 -15.20 -0.51
N ASP A 169 0.76 -15.56 0.59
CA ASP A 169 0.11 -16.85 0.79
C ASP A 169 -1.01 -17.05 -0.25
N ASP A 170 -1.21 -18.29 -0.71
CA ASP A 170 -2.19 -18.61 -1.76
C ASP A 170 -3.62 -18.22 -1.36
N LYS A 171 -3.98 -18.33 -0.09
CA LYS A 171 -5.29 -17.92 0.41
C LYS A 171 -5.46 -16.40 0.34
N LEU A 172 -4.37 -15.66 0.63
CA LEU A 172 -4.38 -14.22 0.54
C LEU A 172 -4.48 -13.77 -0.92
N VAL A 173 -3.74 -14.41 -1.83
CA VAL A 173 -3.85 -14.18 -3.29
C VAL A 173 -5.29 -14.42 -3.75
N LEU A 174 -5.89 -15.53 -3.32
CA LEU A 174 -7.27 -15.86 -3.69
C LEU A 174 -8.26 -14.81 -3.13
N ALA A 175 -8.06 -14.34 -1.91
CA ALA A 175 -8.90 -13.29 -1.30
C ALA A 175 -8.78 -11.95 -2.02
N LEU A 176 -7.58 -11.59 -2.50
CA LEU A 176 -7.33 -10.34 -3.22
C LEU A 176 -7.84 -10.37 -4.67
N ASN A 177 -8.09 -11.55 -5.24
CA ASN A 177 -8.56 -11.72 -6.62
C ASN A 177 -10.09 -11.93 -6.74
N ARG A 178 -10.79 -12.02 -5.62
CA ARG A 178 -12.24 -12.13 -5.55
C ARG A 178 -12.91 -10.77 -5.43
#